data_02028ce25b416fc71799837f3daff9b0
#
_entry.id   02028ce25b416fc71799837f3daff9b0
#
_cell.length_a   1.000
_cell.length_b   1.000
_cell.length_c   1.000
_cell.angle_alpha   90.00
_cell.angle_beta   90.00
_cell.angle_gamma   90.00
#
_symmetry.space_group_name_H-M   'P 1'
#
loop_
_entity.id
_entity.type
_entity.pdbx_description
1 polymer ?
#
loop_
_entity_poly.entity_id
_entity_poly.type
_entity_poly.pdbx_seq_one_letter_code
_entity_poly.pdbx_strand_id
1 'polypeptide(L)'
;AWLVRRFATTTLPTVASLSTIRAERSEAAVRRNPFAGIGAPVLGVEIAAEEAVPPPGSDFFRGMLSDVSAVRSLPSLPQTGPELRQLAMALGAGEESLHLAGAATEANVKALDLSSTSVVAFATHGLLSGELSGLAEPALVLTPPDAASPDDDGLLTASEIAELRLSSDWVILSACNTAGTDGRPDAEGLSGLARAFLYAGARSILVSHWPVRDDAAARLTTGTLSRIGEDATIGRSQALRQAMLSLMEDENDQSLAHPSAWAPFMVVGEGGH
;
A
#
# COMPACT_ATOMS: atom_id res chain seq x y z
N ALA A 1 13.51 15.05 -21.21
CA ALA A 1 12.13 15.34 -20.72
C ALA A 1 11.51 14.04 -20.24
N TRP A 2 10.94 14.04 -19.04
CA TRP A 2 10.30 12.85 -18.43
C TRP A 2 8.95 12.57 -19.09
N LEU A 3 8.61 11.27 -19.25
CA LEU A 3 7.34 10.83 -19.84
C LEU A 3 6.12 11.38 -19.08
N VAL A 4 6.20 11.44 -17.74
CA VAL A 4 5.17 11.98 -16.85
C VAL A 4 4.76 13.41 -17.17
N ARG A 5 5.63 14.23 -17.77
CA ARG A 5 5.27 15.59 -18.21
C ARG A 5 4.24 15.60 -19.36
N ARG A 6 4.11 14.49 -20.09
CA ARG A 6 3.24 14.43 -21.29
C ARG A 6 2.06 13.47 -21.10
N PHE A 7 2.24 12.38 -20.35
CA PHE A 7 1.27 11.30 -20.26
C PHE A 7 1.05 10.86 -18.81
N ALA A 8 -0.21 10.57 -18.48
CA ALA A 8 -0.55 9.76 -17.35
C ALA A 8 -0.42 8.27 -17.75
N THR A 9 0.19 7.47 -16.90
CA THR A 9 0.46 6.05 -17.18
C THR A 9 -0.17 5.16 -16.12
N THR A 10 -0.63 3.98 -16.53
CA THR A 10 -1.04 2.90 -15.64
C THR A 10 -0.45 1.60 -16.14
N THR A 11 -0.25 0.66 -15.24
CA THR A 11 0.17 -0.70 -15.56
C THR A 11 -1.00 -1.66 -15.39
N LEU A 12 -1.16 -2.58 -16.32
CA LEU A 12 -2.17 -3.63 -16.25
C LEU A 12 -1.47 -4.99 -16.11
N PRO A 13 -1.98 -5.90 -15.27
CA PRO A 13 -1.48 -7.27 -15.21
C PRO A 13 -1.54 -7.97 -16.56
N THR A 14 -2.67 -7.80 -17.26
CA THR A 14 -2.87 -8.21 -18.66
C THR A 14 -3.83 -7.25 -19.33
N VAL A 15 -3.83 -7.21 -20.67
CA VAL A 15 -4.82 -6.42 -21.45
C VAL A 15 -6.25 -6.90 -21.17
N ALA A 16 -6.43 -8.22 -20.98
CA ALA A 16 -7.72 -8.82 -20.69
C ALA A 16 -8.27 -8.42 -19.31
N SER A 17 -7.41 -8.14 -18.32
CA SER A 17 -7.85 -7.75 -16.96
C SER A 17 -8.66 -6.46 -16.94
N LEU A 18 -8.40 -5.54 -17.87
CA LEU A 18 -9.15 -4.28 -17.95
C LEU A 18 -10.64 -4.50 -18.24
N SER A 19 -10.98 -5.47 -19.10
CA SER A 19 -12.38 -5.79 -19.40
C SER A 19 -13.09 -6.39 -18.20
N THR A 20 -12.42 -7.25 -17.44
CA THR A 20 -12.95 -7.85 -16.22
C THR A 20 -13.16 -6.81 -15.13
N ILE A 21 -12.15 -5.98 -14.85
CA ILE A 21 -12.24 -4.89 -13.86
C ILE A 21 -13.40 -3.92 -14.18
N ARG A 22 -13.66 -3.65 -15.47
CA ARG A 22 -14.75 -2.77 -15.89
C ARG A 22 -16.11 -3.43 -15.89
N ALA A 23 -16.20 -4.74 -16.15
CA ALA A 23 -17.46 -5.48 -16.17
C ALA A 23 -18.08 -5.63 -14.77
N GLU A 24 -17.27 -5.67 -13.73
CA GLU A 24 -17.69 -5.73 -12.33
C GLU A 24 -18.21 -4.40 -11.76
N ARG A 25 -18.49 -3.44 -12.61
CA ARG A 25 -19.13 -2.18 -12.21
C ARG A 25 -20.54 -2.46 -11.69
N SER A 26 -20.64 -2.80 -10.41
CA SER A 26 -21.90 -3.02 -9.73
C SER A 26 -22.68 -1.70 -9.73
N GLU A 27 -23.92 -1.74 -10.22
CA GLU A 27 -24.88 -0.63 -10.26
C GLU A 27 -25.35 -0.16 -8.87
N ALA A 28 -24.90 -0.78 -7.81
CA ALA A 28 -25.23 -0.40 -6.45
C ALA A 28 -24.37 0.78 -6.00
N ALA A 29 -24.86 1.99 -6.19
CA ALA A 29 -24.48 3.18 -5.43
C ALA A 29 -24.95 3.02 -3.95
N VAL A 30 -24.56 1.92 -3.31
CA VAL A 30 -24.67 1.75 -1.87
C VAL A 30 -23.77 2.80 -1.24
N ARG A 31 -24.20 3.45 -0.17
CA ARG A 31 -23.36 4.36 0.62
C ARG A 31 -22.12 3.58 1.04
N ARG A 32 -21.02 3.86 0.38
CA ARG A 32 -19.73 3.23 0.67
C ARG A 32 -19.06 4.00 1.79
N ASN A 33 -18.37 3.29 2.66
CA ASN A 33 -17.41 3.92 3.55
C ASN A 33 -16.33 4.58 2.69
N PRO A 34 -16.04 5.88 2.88
CA PRO A 34 -15.09 6.55 2.01
C PRO A 34 -13.68 5.99 2.14
N PHE A 35 -13.29 5.54 3.35
CA PHE A 35 -11.93 5.18 3.66
C PHE A 35 -11.81 4.13 4.76
N ALA A 36 -10.78 3.29 4.68
CA ALA A 36 -10.25 2.48 5.77
C ALA A 36 -8.72 2.56 5.73
N GLY A 37 -8.11 3.04 6.82
CA GLY A 37 -6.67 3.15 6.96
C GLY A 37 -6.12 2.15 7.98
N ILE A 38 -5.17 1.32 7.58
CA ILE A 38 -4.53 0.29 8.40
C ILE A 38 -3.03 0.56 8.45
N GLY A 39 -2.45 0.69 9.66
CA GLY A 39 -1.02 0.93 9.75
C GLY A 39 -0.50 1.34 11.11
N ALA A 40 0.71 1.94 11.12
CA ALA A 40 1.43 2.26 12.33
C ALA A 40 1.50 1.07 13.31
N PRO A 41 1.92 -0.14 12.86
CA PRO A 41 1.95 -1.32 13.69
C PRO A 41 2.85 -1.09 14.92
N VAL A 42 2.51 -1.76 16.03
CA VAL A 42 3.34 -1.72 17.25
C VAL A 42 4.50 -2.69 17.06
N LEU A 43 5.68 -2.13 16.79
CA LEU A 43 6.92 -2.85 16.61
C LEU A 43 7.90 -2.47 17.72
N GLY A 44 8.75 -3.40 18.14
CA GLY A 44 9.44 -3.34 19.43
C GLY A 44 10.67 -2.44 19.51
N VAL A 45 11.12 -1.81 18.42
CA VAL A 45 12.34 -0.99 18.42
C VAL A 45 12.03 0.39 17.86
N GLU A 46 12.13 1.44 18.70
CA GLU A 46 12.26 2.81 18.19
C GLU A 46 13.68 2.99 17.63
N ILE A 47 13.82 2.94 16.31
CA ILE A 47 15.07 3.36 15.66
C ILE A 47 14.85 4.79 15.17
N ALA A 48 15.75 5.70 15.60
CA ALA A 48 15.83 7.03 15.00
C ALA A 48 16.01 6.86 13.48
N ALA A 49 15.35 7.69 12.69
CA ALA A 49 15.08 7.57 11.25
C ALA A 49 16.31 7.51 10.32
N GLU A 50 17.37 6.80 10.67
CA GLU A 50 18.53 6.52 9.84
C GLU A 50 18.71 5.00 9.70
N GLU A 51 18.40 4.50 8.52
CA GLU A 51 18.80 3.18 7.98
C GLU A 51 18.41 1.94 8.81
N ALA A 52 17.13 1.61 8.87
CA ALA A 52 16.72 0.30 9.33
C ALA A 52 16.61 -0.69 8.16
N VAL A 53 17.74 -1.22 7.72
CA VAL A 53 17.73 -2.45 6.93
C VAL A 53 17.66 -3.61 7.94
N PRO A 54 16.65 -4.50 7.86
CA PRO A 54 16.62 -5.69 8.71
C PRO A 54 17.93 -6.46 8.53
N PRO A 55 18.53 -6.99 9.60
CA PRO A 55 19.75 -7.77 9.47
C PRO A 55 19.51 -8.97 8.55
N PRO A 56 20.37 -9.21 7.52
CA PRO A 56 20.22 -10.36 6.64
C PRO A 56 20.33 -11.65 7.46
N GLY A 57 19.35 -12.54 7.30
CA GLY A 57 19.37 -13.89 7.89
C GLY A 57 18.58 -14.07 9.17
N SER A 58 17.65 -13.17 9.54
CA SER A 58 16.71 -13.44 10.61
C SER A 58 15.66 -14.47 10.17
N ASP A 59 15.58 -15.59 10.88
CA ASP A 59 14.57 -16.63 10.63
C ASP A 59 13.22 -16.18 11.22
N PHE A 60 12.32 -15.68 10.35
CA PHE A 60 10.99 -15.23 10.76
C PHE A 60 9.97 -16.36 10.85
N PHE A 61 10.25 -17.49 10.23
CA PHE A 61 9.33 -18.62 10.23
C PHE A 61 9.88 -19.82 11.01
N ARG A 62 9.03 -20.36 11.88
CA ARG A 62 9.20 -21.67 12.49
C ARG A 62 8.08 -22.57 12.00
N GLY A 63 8.32 -23.28 10.91
CA GLY A 63 7.29 -24.08 10.27
C GLY A 63 6.40 -23.23 9.37
N MET A 64 5.08 -23.22 9.62
CA MET A 64 4.10 -22.43 8.84
C MET A 64 3.73 -21.07 9.49
N LEU A 65 4.22 -20.78 10.71
CA LEU A 65 3.94 -19.53 11.43
C LEU A 65 5.18 -18.66 11.52
N SER A 66 4.99 -17.34 11.48
CA SER A 66 6.08 -16.38 11.63
C SER A 66 6.69 -16.42 13.05
N ASP A 67 7.97 -16.05 13.15
CA ASP A 67 8.56 -15.76 14.46
C ASP A 67 8.14 -14.34 14.89
N VAL A 68 7.13 -14.27 15.76
CA VAL A 68 6.58 -13.01 16.30
C VAL A 68 7.67 -12.11 16.88
N SER A 69 8.72 -12.67 17.49
CA SER A 69 9.82 -11.90 18.08
C SER A 69 10.61 -11.18 16.98
N ALA A 70 10.83 -11.85 15.86
CA ALA A 70 11.52 -11.29 14.72
C ALA A 70 10.69 -10.20 14.05
N VAL A 71 9.37 -10.42 13.88
CA VAL A 71 8.45 -9.39 13.35
C VAL A 71 8.45 -8.16 14.27
N ARG A 72 8.40 -8.33 15.59
CA ARG A 72 8.46 -7.23 16.57
C ARG A 72 9.78 -6.45 16.54
N SER A 73 10.87 -7.06 16.10
CA SER A 73 12.18 -6.40 16.01
C SER A 73 12.32 -5.45 14.82
N LEU A 74 11.34 -5.43 13.91
CA LEU A 74 11.35 -4.52 12.77
C LEU A 74 11.23 -3.06 13.27
N PRO A 75 11.81 -2.09 12.54
CA PRO A 75 11.76 -0.69 12.90
C PRO A 75 10.34 -0.17 13.00
N SER A 76 10.07 0.71 13.97
CA SER A 76 8.81 1.44 14.03
C SER A 76 8.68 2.43 12.85
N LEU A 77 7.45 2.76 12.46
CA LEU A 77 7.13 3.67 11.35
C LEU A 77 6.31 4.86 11.88
N PRO A 78 6.94 5.84 12.56
CA PRO A 78 6.21 6.90 13.28
C PRO A 78 5.39 7.82 12.37
N GLN A 79 5.73 7.92 11.09
CA GLN A 79 5.03 8.81 10.15
C GLN A 79 3.77 8.19 9.53
N THR A 80 3.59 6.88 9.61
CA THR A 80 2.47 6.18 8.94
C THR A 80 1.11 6.49 9.59
N GLY A 81 1.05 6.66 10.90
CA GLY A 81 -0.17 7.08 11.57
C GLY A 81 -0.63 8.50 11.17
N PRO A 82 0.24 9.52 11.24
CA PRO A 82 -0.03 10.85 10.68
C PRO A 82 -0.45 10.83 9.21
N GLU A 83 0.22 10.04 8.36
CA GLU A 83 -0.13 9.89 6.95
C GLU A 83 -1.57 9.40 6.78
N LEU A 84 -1.96 8.30 7.43
CA LEU A 84 -3.31 7.75 7.34
C LEU A 84 -4.38 8.71 7.82
N ARG A 85 -4.11 9.53 8.85
CA ARG A 85 -5.03 10.59 9.28
C ARG A 85 -5.20 11.68 8.22
N GLN A 86 -4.12 12.07 7.54
CA GLN A 86 -4.20 13.04 6.43
C GLN A 86 -5.04 12.48 5.27
N LEU A 87 -4.88 11.20 4.93
CA LEU A 87 -5.67 10.53 3.90
C LEU A 87 -7.17 10.47 4.30
N ALA A 88 -7.46 10.10 5.55
CA ALA A 88 -8.83 10.09 6.08
C ALA A 88 -9.49 11.48 5.97
N MET A 89 -8.80 12.52 6.43
CA MET A 89 -9.30 13.90 6.33
C MET A 89 -9.54 14.32 4.87
N ALA A 90 -8.63 14.00 3.95
CA ALA A 90 -8.77 14.33 2.53
C ALA A 90 -9.98 13.65 1.86
N LEU A 91 -10.41 12.50 2.40
CA LEU A 91 -11.57 11.73 1.93
C LEU A 91 -12.84 11.97 2.74
N GLY A 92 -12.81 12.89 3.72
CA GLY A 92 -13.95 13.19 4.58
C GLY A 92 -14.31 12.04 5.54
N ALA A 93 -13.35 11.20 5.89
CA ALA A 93 -13.51 10.11 6.85
C ALA A 93 -13.01 10.53 8.25
N GLY A 94 -13.59 9.95 9.31
CA GLY A 94 -13.21 10.21 10.69
C GLY A 94 -12.22 9.18 11.25
N GLU A 95 -11.84 9.36 12.52
CA GLU A 95 -10.90 8.46 13.24
C GLU A 95 -11.42 7.01 13.33
N GLU A 96 -12.74 6.79 13.26
CA GLU A 96 -13.36 5.46 13.23
C GLU A 96 -12.98 4.62 12.01
N SER A 97 -12.48 5.28 10.95
CA SER A 97 -11.98 4.62 9.75
C SER A 97 -10.52 4.17 9.86
N LEU A 98 -9.86 4.44 10.99
CA LEU A 98 -8.44 4.19 11.20
C LEU A 98 -8.21 3.01 12.15
N HIS A 99 -7.47 2.03 11.67
CA HIS A 99 -7.04 0.85 12.42
C HIS A 99 -5.53 0.95 12.65
N LEU A 100 -5.13 1.66 13.72
CA LEU A 100 -3.74 1.99 14.00
C LEU A 100 -3.22 1.26 15.22
N ALA A 101 -1.92 1.11 15.31
CA ALA A 101 -1.21 0.53 16.45
C ALA A 101 -1.80 -0.83 16.85
N GLY A 102 -2.25 -0.99 18.09
CA GLY A 102 -2.84 -2.24 18.57
C GLY A 102 -4.11 -2.69 17.83
N ALA A 103 -4.75 -1.82 17.04
CA ALA A 103 -5.87 -2.20 16.17
C ALA A 103 -5.41 -2.66 14.76
N ALA A 104 -4.15 -2.41 14.39
CA ALA A 104 -3.58 -2.84 13.12
C ALA A 104 -3.06 -4.29 13.19
N THR A 105 -3.86 -5.23 13.69
CA THR A 105 -3.52 -6.66 13.72
C THR A 105 -4.07 -7.39 12.51
N GLU A 106 -3.48 -8.50 12.17
CA GLU A 106 -3.91 -9.35 11.06
C GLU A 106 -5.34 -9.89 11.28
N ALA A 107 -5.62 -10.37 12.49
CA ALA A 107 -6.96 -10.85 12.86
C ALA A 107 -8.03 -9.75 12.69
N ASN A 108 -7.73 -8.51 13.09
CA ASN A 108 -8.64 -7.39 12.89
C ASN A 108 -8.85 -7.09 11.41
N VAL A 109 -7.77 -7.04 10.60
CA VAL A 109 -7.87 -6.78 9.16
C VAL A 109 -8.74 -7.82 8.45
N LYS A 110 -8.55 -9.10 8.76
CA LYS A 110 -9.36 -10.21 8.22
C LYS A 110 -10.84 -10.12 8.63
N ALA A 111 -11.13 -9.54 9.81
CA ALA A 111 -12.50 -9.37 10.31
C ALA A 111 -13.21 -8.11 9.76
N LEU A 112 -12.49 -7.18 9.14
CA LEU A 112 -13.09 -5.95 8.58
C LEU A 112 -13.98 -6.26 7.37
N ASP A 113 -15.17 -5.65 7.33
CA ASP A 113 -15.95 -5.59 6.10
C ASP A 113 -15.44 -4.50 5.16
N LEU A 114 -14.47 -4.86 4.32
CA LEU A 114 -13.91 -3.97 3.32
C LEU A 114 -14.70 -3.97 2.00
N SER A 115 -15.72 -4.80 1.87
CA SER A 115 -16.53 -4.92 0.64
C SER A 115 -17.33 -3.67 0.31
N SER A 116 -17.54 -2.78 1.30
CA SER A 116 -18.25 -1.50 1.14
C SER A 116 -17.30 -0.28 1.23
N THR A 117 -15.98 -0.45 1.19
CA THR A 117 -15.01 0.63 1.35
C THR A 117 -14.44 1.08 0.01
N SER A 118 -14.53 2.38 -0.27
CA SER A 118 -14.06 2.96 -1.54
C SER A 118 -12.55 3.00 -1.65
N VAL A 119 -11.86 3.45 -0.60
CA VAL A 119 -10.40 3.53 -0.55
C VAL A 119 -9.88 2.78 0.67
N VAL A 120 -8.98 1.84 0.48
CA VAL A 120 -8.27 1.14 1.56
C VAL A 120 -6.79 1.50 1.48
N ALA A 121 -6.21 1.97 2.59
CA ALA A 121 -4.80 2.31 2.64
C ALA A 121 -4.07 1.46 3.68
N PHE A 122 -2.94 0.90 3.29
CA PHE A 122 -1.99 0.25 4.17
C PHE A 122 -0.72 1.10 4.26
N ALA A 123 -0.37 1.54 5.47
CA ALA A 123 0.86 2.28 5.73
C ALA A 123 1.70 1.51 6.76
N THR A 124 2.56 0.63 6.25
CA THR A 124 3.34 -0.32 7.03
C THR A 124 4.57 -0.81 6.26
N HIS A 125 5.34 -1.76 6.81
CA HIS A 125 6.38 -2.44 6.05
C HIS A 125 5.76 -3.42 5.05
N GLY A 126 6.28 -3.40 3.81
CA GLY A 126 6.07 -4.46 2.83
C GLY A 126 7.32 -5.32 2.73
N LEU A 127 7.15 -6.62 2.81
CA LEU A 127 8.22 -7.61 2.70
C LEU A 127 8.06 -8.39 1.40
N LEU A 128 9.17 -8.57 0.68
CA LEU A 128 9.21 -9.42 -0.51
C LEU A 128 9.59 -10.85 -0.14
N SER A 129 9.16 -11.80 -0.98
CA SER A 129 9.63 -13.18 -0.90
C SER A 129 11.16 -13.23 -0.92
N GLY A 130 11.76 -13.91 0.07
CA GLY A 130 13.20 -14.06 0.20
C GLY A 130 13.94 -12.89 0.86
N GLU A 131 13.30 -11.77 1.19
CA GLU A 131 13.93 -10.72 2.02
C GLU A 131 14.15 -11.20 3.45
N LEU A 132 13.33 -12.14 3.88
CA LEU A 132 13.46 -12.80 5.16
C LEU A 132 13.60 -14.30 4.97
N SER A 133 14.43 -14.94 5.82
CA SER A 133 14.59 -16.37 5.79
C SER A 133 13.26 -17.06 6.07
N GLY A 134 12.83 -17.95 5.16
CA GLY A 134 11.57 -18.68 5.28
C GLY A 134 10.32 -17.95 4.74
N LEU A 135 10.41 -16.67 4.39
CA LEU A 135 9.28 -15.95 3.78
C LEU A 135 9.09 -16.41 2.33
N ALA A 136 8.08 -17.27 2.11
CA ALA A 136 7.82 -17.89 0.81
C ALA A 136 7.11 -16.94 -0.17
N GLU A 137 6.37 -15.97 0.34
CA GLU A 137 5.56 -15.02 -0.44
C GLU A 137 5.61 -13.61 0.18
N PRO A 138 5.32 -12.55 -0.58
CA PRO A 138 5.30 -11.19 -0.05
C PRO A 138 4.23 -11.03 1.03
N ALA A 139 4.49 -10.13 2.01
CA ALA A 139 3.56 -9.84 3.10
C ALA A 139 3.57 -8.37 3.51
N LEU A 140 2.49 -7.91 4.13
CA LEU A 140 2.42 -6.66 4.88
C LEU A 140 2.61 -6.96 6.37
N VAL A 141 3.45 -6.16 7.02
CA VAL A 141 3.71 -6.29 8.46
C VAL A 141 2.60 -5.60 9.24
N LEU A 142 1.98 -6.31 10.16
CA LEU A 142 0.96 -5.80 11.06
C LEU A 142 1.45 -5.91 12.52
N THR A 143 0.66 -5.40 13.47
CA THR A 143 1.00 -5.53 14.89
C THR A 143 0.95 -6.99 15.28
N PRO A 144 2.10 -7.59 15.63
CA PRO A 144 2.15 -9.02 15.92
C PRO A 144 1.49 -9.33 17.27
N PRO A 145 0.78 -10.48 17.38
CA PRO A 145 0.19 -10.94 18.62
C PRO A 145 1.26 -11.34 19.64
N ASP A 146 0.86 -11.63 20.89
CA ASP A 146 1.79 -12.16 21.89
C ASP A 146 2.29 -13.57 21.57
N ALA A 147 1.48 -14.35 20.89
CA ALA A 147 1.83 -15.68 20.38
C ALA A 147 1.21 -15.87 18.99
N ALA A 148 2.00 -16.37 18.06
CA ALA A 148 1.53 -16.65 16.70
C ALA A 148 0.43 -17.72 16.70
N SER A 149 -0.57 -17.52 15.86
CA SER A 149 -1.61 -18.48 15.54
C SER A 149 -1.82 -18.55 14.02
N PRO A 150 -2.52 -19.56 13.49
CA PRO A 150 -2.83 -19.62 12.06
C PRO A 150 -3.67 -18.45 11.54
N ASP A 151 -4.38 -17.75 12.43
CA ASP A 151 -5.24 -16.62 12.07
C ASP A 151 -4.55 -15.26 12.26
N ASP A 152 -3.48 -15.21 13.07
CA ASP A 152 -2.73 -13.98 13.36
C ASP A 152 -1.29 -14.34 13.77
N ASP A 153 -0.34 -14.04 12.93
CA ASP A 153 1.09 -14.16 13.20
C ASP A 153 1.85 -12.84 12.97
N GLY A 154 1.09 -11.78 12.66
CA GLY A 154 1.60 -10.43 12.43
C GLY A 154 2.02 -10.15 10.99
N LEU A 155 1.83 -11.10 10.07
CA LEU A 155 2.14 -10.96 8.64
C LEU A 155 0.89 -11.24 7.81
N LEU A 156 0.37 -10.23 7.14
CA LEU A 156 -0.70 -10.41 6.16
C LEU A 156 -0.09 -10.78 4.80
N THR A 157 -0.05 -12.05 4.49
CA THR A 157 0.59 -12.61 3.29
C THR A 157 -0.22 -12.36 2.02
N ALA A 158 0.42 -12.52 0.86
CA ALA A 158 -0.26 -12.36 -0.45
C ALA A 158 -1.42 -13.34 -0.59
N SER A 159 -1.29 -14.58 -0.12
CA SER A 159 -2.37 -15.57 -0.12
C SER A 159 -3.55 -15.13 0.74
N GLU A 160 -3.32 -14.60 1.92
CA GLU A 160 -4.37 -14.11 2.84
C GLU A 160 -5.02 -12.82 2.32
N ILE A 161 -4.24 -11.92 1.71
CA ILE A 161 -4.78 -10.74 1.02
C ILE A 161 -5.75 -11.17 -0.09
N ALA A 162 -5.42 -12.22 -0.84
CA ALA A 162 -6.28 -12.72 -1.91
C ALA A 162 -7.62 -13.30 -1.39
N GLU A 163 -7.70 -13.69 -0.13
CA GLU A 163 -8.94 -14.16 0.52
C GLU A 163 -9.80 -13.00 1.06
N LEU A 164 -9.26 -11.77 1.16
CA LEU A 164 -10.04 -10.60 1.54
C LEU A 164 -11.14 -10.33 0.51
N ARG A 165 -12.26 -9.80 1.00
CA ARG A 165 -13.37 -9.38 0.13
C ARG A 165 -13.34 -7.87 -0.03
N LEU A 166 -12.76 -7.42 -1.13
CA LEU A 166 -12.72 -6.01 -1.47
C LEU A 166 -13.74 -5.69 -2.58
N SER A 167 -14.23 -4.48 -2.58
CA SER A 167 -14.92 -3.85 -3.72
C SER A 167 -14.43 -2.41 -3.86
N SER A 168 -13.14 -2.23 -3.53
CA SER A 168 -12.53 -0.92 -3.41
C SER A 168 -12.19 -0.34 -4.76
N ASP A 169 -12.49 0.93 -4.93
CA ASP A 169 -12.08 1.67 -6.11
C ASP A 169 -10.56 1.86 -6.13
N TRP A 170 -9.96 1.94 -4.92
CA TRP A 170 -8.53 2.10 -4.79
C TRP A 170 -7.95 1.45 -3.53
N VAL A 171 -6.82 0.76 -3.69
CA VAL A 171 -5.94 0.34 -2.59
C VAL A 171 -4.65 1.15 -2.68
N ILE A 172 -4.22 1.74 -1.57
CA ILE A 172 -2.99 2.52 -1.46
C ILE A 172 -2.02 1.73 -0.59
N LEU A 173 -0.88 1.35 -1.16
CA LEU A 173 0.18 0.68 -0.43
C LEU A 173 1.32 1.68 -0.18
N SER A 174 1.26 2.37 0.96
CA SER A 174 2.35 3.19 1.46
C SER A 174 3.32 2.29 2.25
N ALA A 175 3.99 1.41 1.52
CA ALA A 175 4.95 0.46 2.03
C ALA A 175 6.08 0.32 1.02
N CYS A 176 7.31 0.14 1.51
CA CYS A 176 8.47 0.03 0.64
C CYS A 176 8.38 -1.20 -0.26
N ASN A 177 8.81 -1.07 -1.51
CA ASN A 177 8.96 -2.19 -2.45
C ASN A 177 7.69 -2.97 -2.81
N THR A 178 6.51 -2.40 -2.62
CA THR A 178 5.24 -3.12 -2.89
C THR A 178 5.00 -3.43 -4.37
N ALA A 179 5.74 -2.79 -5.28
CA ALA A 179 5.77 -3.11 -6.71
C ALA A 179 7.08 -3.78 -7.14
N GLY A 180 8.00 -4.06 -6.20
CA GLY A 180 9.26 -4.72 -6.49
C GLY A 180 9.06 -6.12 -7.04
N THR A 181 10.00 -6.57 -7.88
CA THR A 181 10.07 -7.96 -8.35
C THR A 181 10.72 -8.82 -7.27
N ASP A 182 10.38 -10.09 -7.19
CA ASP A 182 10.91 -11.08 -6.22
C ASP A 182 12.43 -11.32 -6.34
N GLY A 183 13.18 -10.38 -6.91
CA GLY A 183 14.62 -10.51 -7.14
C GLY A 183 15.01 -11.56 -8.17
N ARG A 184 14.06 -12.21 -8.82
CA ARG A 184 14.29 -13.19 -9.89
C ARG A 184 14.33 -12.47 -11.24
N PRO A 185 15.30 -12.82 -12.12
CA PRO A 185 15.38 -12.24 -13.48
C PRO A 185 14.10 -12.41 -14.31
N ASP A 186 13.28 -13.43 -13.98
CA ASP A 186 12.06 -13.82 -14.69
C ASP A 186 10.79 -13.37 -13.94
N ALA A 187 10.93 -12.62 -12.81
CA ALA A 187 9.79 -12.15 -12.06
C ALA A 187 8.98 -11.17 -12.91
N GLU A 188 7.72 -11.48 -13.12
CA GLU A 188 6.78 -10.58 -13.79
C GLU A 188 6.77 -9.24 -13.05
N GLY A 189 6.80 -8.12 -13.78
CA GLY A 189 7.01 -6.77 -13.26
C GLY A 189 5.91 -6.21 -12.34
N LEU A 190 5.06 -7.06 -11.76
CA LEU A 190 4.04 -6.73 -10.79
C LEU A 190 4.20 -7.60 -9.55
N SER A 191 4.35 -6.99 -8.37
CA SER A 191 4.55 -7.71 -7.11
C SER A 191 3.39 -8.65 -6.79
N GLY A 192 3.67 -9.72 -6.03
CA GLY A 192 2.66 -10.64 -5.53
C GLY A 192 1.56 -9.92 -4.74
N LEU A 193 1.92 -8.89 -3.94
CA LEU A 193 0.95 -8.08 -3.19
C LEU A 193 -0.05 -7.36 -4.11
N ALA A 194 0.43 -6.68 -5.16
CA ALA A 194 -0.46 -5.99 -6.08
C ALA A 194 -1.42 -6.95 -6.79
N ARG A 195 -0.94 -8.13 -7.21
CA ARG A 195 -1.82 -9.17 -7.78
C ARG A 195 -2.84 -9.68 -6.78
N ALA A 196 -2.44 -9.91 -5.53
CA ALA A 196 -3.32 -10.39 -4.47
C ALA A 196 -4.47 -9.39 -4.22
N PHE A 197 -4.19 -8.10 -4.12
CA PHE A 197 -5.22 -7.08 -3.96
C PHE A 197 -6.17 -6.97 -5.16
N LEU A 198 -5.67 -7.09 -6.39
CA LEU A 198 -6.53 -7.13 -7.58
C LEU A 198 -7.44 -8.36 -7.56
N TYR A 199 -6.91 -9.52 -7.15
CA TYR A 199 -7.69 -10.75 -7.03
C TYR A 199 -8.74 -10.64 -5.93
N ALA A 200 -8.42 -9.98 -4.81
CA ALA A 200 -9.36 -9.70 -3.73
C ALA A 200 -10.50 -8.74 -4.11
N GLY A 201 -10.43 -8.06 -5.28
CA GLY A 201 -11.47 -7.18 -5.79
C GLY A 201 -11.13 -5.69 -5.80
N ALA A 202 -9.87 -5.30 -5.60
CA ALA A 202 -9.43 -3.92 -5.81
C ALA A 202 -9.43 -3.58 -7.31
N ARG A 203 -9.96 -2.41 -7.68
CA ARG A 203 -9.98 -1.96 -9.09
C ARG A 203 -8.66 -1.32 -9.51
N SER A 204 -8.03 -0.63 -8.59
CA SER A 204 -6.73 0.01 -8.79
C SER A 204 -5.90 -0.05 -7.54
N ILE A 205 -4.60 -0.04 -7.70
CA ILE A 205 -3.65 -0.02 -6.61
C ILE A 205 -2.62 1.06 -6.88
N LEU A 206 -2.29 1.85 -5.86
CA LEU A 206 -1.12 2.72 -5.85
C LEU A 206 0.00 2.00 -5.12
N VAL A 207 1.11 1.79 -5.79
CA VAL A 207 2.28 1.06 -5.29
C VAL A 207 3.56 1.84 -5.52
N SER A 208 4.63 1.49 -4.80
CA SER A 208 5.98 2.02 -5.03
C SER A 208 6.96 0.91 -5.40
N HIS A 209 7.90 1.22 -6.30
CA HIS A 209 8.94 0.27 -6.77
C HIS A 209 10.18 0.25 -5.88
N TRP A 210 10.44 1.30 -5.12
CA TRP A 210 11.59 1.42 -4.21
C TRP A 210 11.24 2.36 -3.05
N PRO A 211 12.02 2.33 -1.96
CA PRO A 211 11.82 3.19 -0.80
C PRO A 211 11.82 4.68 -1.19
N VAL A 212 10.90 5.43 -0.65
CA VAL A 212 10.73 6.88 -0.88
C VAL A 212 10.82 7.58 0.46
N ARG A 213 11.32 8.80 0.47
CA ARG A 213 11.23 9.70 1.63
C ARG A 213 9.78 9.83 2.08
N ASP A 214 9.53 9.70 3.38
CA ASP A 214 8.19 9.72 3.97
C ASP A 214 7.40 10.99 3.62
N ASP A 215 8.07 12.16 3.62
CA ASP A 215 7.44 13.43 3.26
C ASP A 215 7.02 13.49 1.78
N ALA A 216 7.82 12.94 0.89
CA ALA A 216 7.49 12.87 -0.54
C ALA A 216 6.35 11.88 -0.79
N ALA A 217 6.37 10.72 -0.12
CA ALA A 217 5.31 9.72 -0.19
C ALA A 217 3.98 10.30 0.30
N ALA A 218 3.94 10.89 1.50
CA ALA A 218 2.76 11.52 2.07
C ALA A 218 2.20 12.63 1.18
N ARG A 219 3.06 13.47 0.59
CA ARG A 219 2.63 14.55 -0.33
C ARG A 219 2.08 14.00 -1.64
N LEU A 220 2.65 12.94 -2.18
CA LEU A 220 2.14 12.29 -3.40
C LEU A 220 0.79 11.63 -3.16
N THR A 221 0.66 10.83 -2.12
CA THR A 221 -0.59 10.11 -1.80
C THR A 221 -1.70 11.09 -1.47
N THR A 222 -1.48 12.02 -0.54
CA THR A 222 -2.46 13.06 -0.18
C THR A 222 -2.81 13.95 -1.36
N GLY A 223 -1.81 14.44 -2.10
CA GLY A 223 -2.01 15.29 -3.26
C GLY A 223 -2.78 14.60 -4.39
N THR A 224 -2.62 13.28 -4.55
CA THR A 224 -3.38 12.49 -5.52
C THR A 224 -4.85 12.37 -5.10
N LEU A 225 -5.11 12.05 -3.82
CA LEU A 225 -6.47 11.90 -3.31
C LEU A 225 -7.23 13.24 -3.26
N SER A 226 -6.56 14.33 -2.88
CA SER A 226 -7.19 15.67 -2.90
C SER A 226 -7.71 16.04 -4.29
N ARG A 227 -6.94 15.75 -5.33
CA ARG A 227 -7.36 16.01 -6.73
C ARG A 227 -8.58 15.20 -7.16
N ILE A 228 -8.68 13.96 -6.67
CA ILE A 228 -9.86 13.13 -6.92
C ILE A 228 -11.07 13.65 -6.13
N GLY A 229 -10.85 14.14 -4.91
CA GLY A 229 -11.90 14.77 -4.11
C GLY A 229 -12.41 16.09 -4.70
N GLU A 230 -11.53 16.88 -5.32
CA GLU A 230 -11.86 18.15 -5.98
C GLU A 230 -12.54 17.97 -7.34
N ASP A 231 -12.14 16.94 -8.09
CA ASP A 231 -12.70 16.60 -9.40
C ASP A 231 -12.93 15.09 -9.50
N ALA A 232 -14.15 14.67 -9.23
CA ALA A 232 -14.56 13.26 -9.32
C ALA A 232 -14.48 12.70 -10.76
N THR A 233 -14.24 13.55 -11.77
CA THR A 233 -14.07 13.14 -13.18
C THR A 233 -12.62 12.91 -13.57
N ILE A 234 -11.65 13.24 -12.70
CA ILE A 234 -10.24 12.98 -12.95
C ILE A 234 -9.92 11.49 -12.81
N GLY A 235 -9.23 10.91 -13.77
CA GLY A 235 -8.73 9.55 -13.66
C GLY A 235 -7.59 9.43 -12.65
N ARG A 236 -7.46 8.28 -11.98
CA ARG A 236 -6.46 8.01 -10.93
C ARG A 236 -5.03 8.24 -11.40
N SER A 237 -4.68 7.75 -12.58
CA SER A 237 -3.36 7.97 -13.18
C SER A 237 -3.10 9.44 -13.51
N GLN A 238 -4.14 10.20 -13.89
CA GLN A 238 -4.01 11.63 -14.16
C GLN A 238 -3.85 12.41 -12.85
N ALA A 239 -4.57 12.05 -11.79
CA ALA A 239 -4.42 12.65 -10.46
C ALA A 239 -3.00 12.43 -9.92
N LEU A 240 -2.49 11.20 -10.01
CA LEU A 240 -1.11 10.88 -9.63
C LEU A 240 -0.10 11.69 -10.46
N ARG A 241 -0.29 11.75 -11.78
CA ARG A 241 0.57 12.55 -12.64
C ARG A 241 0.63 14.01 -12.20
N GLN A 242 -0.52 14.62 -11.90
CA GLN A 242 -0.57 16.01 -11.43
C GLN A 242 0.12 16.18 -10.07
N ALA A 243 -0.02 15.23 -9.16
CA ALA A 243 0.68 15.23 -7.87
C ALA A 243 2.21 15.16 -8.08
N MET A 244 2.69 14.29 -8.98
CA MET A 244 4.10 14.20 -9.33
C MET A 244 4.63 15.52 -9.91
N LEU A 245 3.88 16.15 -10.82
CA LEU A 245 4.28 17.43 -11.41
C LEU A 245 4.37 18.55 -10.36
N SER A 246 3.40 18.62 -9.42
CA SER A 246 3.45 19.57 -8.32
C SER A 246 4.66 19.36 -7.41
N LEU A 247 5.05 18.10 -7.18
CA LEU A 247 6.24 17.78 -6.39
C LEU A 247 7.52 18.19 -7.13
N MET A 248 7.60 17.92 -8.44
CA MET A 248 8.74 18.27 -9.28
C MET A 248 8.93 19.80 -9.43
N GLU A 249 7.88 20.57 -9.25
CA GLU A 249 7.82 22.02 -9.43
C GLU A 249 7.82 22.77 -8.11
N ASP A 250 8.09 22.08 -6.98
CA ASP A 250 8.18 22.73 -5.67
C ASP A 250 9.43 23.61 -5.58
N GLU A 251 9.20 24.92 -5.47
CA GLU A 251 10.27 25.91 -5.34
C GLU A 251 10.95 25.91 -3.96
N ASN A 252 10.27 25.37 -2.93
CA ASN A 252 10.77 25.37 -1.57
C ASN A 252 11.71 24.19 -1.27
N ASP A 253 11.55 23.07 -1.99
CA ASP A 253 12.41 21.88 -1.87
C ASP A 253 12.77 21.31 -3.25
N GLN A 254 13.86 21.80 -3.82
CA GLN A 254 14.35 21.33 -5.10
C GLN A 254 14.78 19.85 -5.11
N SER A 255 15.02 19.23 -3.96
CA SER A 255 15.34 17.80 -3.88
C SER A 255 14.17 16.92 -4.31
N LEU A 256 12.94 17.43 -4.19
CA LEU A 256 11.72 16.75 -4.64
C LEU A 256 11.60 16.68 -6.17
N ALA A 257 12.34 17.50 -6.91
CA ALA A 257 12.41 17.40 -8.36
C ALA A 257 13.17 16.17 -8.85
N HIS A 258 13.97 15.54 -7.98
CA HIS A 258 14.72 14.34 -8.31
C HIS A 258 13.77 13.13 -8.47
N PRO A 259 13.96 12.28 -9.50
CA PRO A 259 13.08 11.12 -9.76
C PRO A 259 12.91 10.15 -8.57
N SER A 260 13.89 10.07 -7.67
CA SER A 260 13.76 9.22 -6.48
C SER A 260 12.57 9.58 -5.59
N ALA A 261 12.09 10.83 -5.63
CA ALA A 261 10.98 11.29 -4.82
C ALA A 261 9.59 10.98 -5.41
N TRP A 262 9.45 10.88 -6.73
CA TRP A 262 8.14 10.75 -7.40
C TRP A 262 8.04 9.56 -8.36
N ALA A 263 9.13 9.15 -9.01
CA ALA A 263 9.09 8.13 -10.04
C ALA A 263 8.81 6.70 -9.56
N PRO A 264 9.02 6.33 -8.28
CA PRO A 264 8.68 4.98 -7.82
C PRO A 264 7.19 4.70 -7.83
N PHE A 265 6.35 5.72 -7.71
CA PHE A 265 4.90 5.51 -7.62
C PHE A 265 4.25 5.22 -8.97
N MET A 266 3.36 4.25 -8.97
CA MET A 266 2.57 3.90 -10.14
C MET A 266 1.17 3.44 -9.78
N VAL A 267 0.23 3.67 -10.68
CA VAL A 267 -1.11 3.08 -10.64
C VAL A 267 -1.07 1.74 -11.38
N VAL A 268 -1.55 0.70 -10.71
CA VAL A 268 -1.78 -0.63 -11.29
C VAL A 268 -3.28 -0.86 -11.37
N GLY A 269 -3.77 -1.38 -12.47
CA GLY A 269 -5.20 -1.60 -12.71
C GLY A 269 -5.86 -0.47 -13.49
N GLU A 270 -7.12 -0.13 -13.15
CA GLU A 270 -7.86 0.90 -13.87
C GLU A 270 -7.35 2.31 -13.51
N GLY A 271 -6.64 2.94 -14.43
CA GLY A 271 -6.12 4.30 -14.25
C GLY A 271 -7.07 5.42 -14.67
N GLY A 272 -8.19 5.07 -15.32
CA GLY A 272 -9.26 5.97 -15.73
C GLY A 272 -10.33 6.17 -14.64
N HIS A 273 -11.51 6.55 -15.07
CA HIS A 273 -12.69 6.74 -14.22
C HIS A 273 -13.39 5.44 -13.91
#